data_c16f95950e42752656dc7ba635859771
#
_entry.id   c16f95950e42752656dc7ba635859771
#
_cell.length_a   1.000
_cell.length_b   1.000
_cell.length_c   1.000
_cell.angle_alpha   90.00
_cell.angle_beta   90.00
_cell.angle_gamma   90.00
#
_symmetry.space_group_name_H-M   'P 1'
#
loop_
_entity.id
_entity.type
_entity.pdbx_description
1 polymer ?
#
loop_
_entity_poly.entity_id
_entity_poly.type
_entity_poly.pdbx_seq_one_letter_code
_entity_poly.pdbx_strand_id
1 'polypeptide(L)'
;MTKNHILGLDIAQNSAVTQLDRADGTKCWRGTLPTSQAGWQQLEKILAEHGARLPDTLVLLEATGVYHLPWAERLHQAGAEVYVLNPLLAARLQSAANALREHKTDSVDVHRVCEIGRLYAAELARFRYQPEPARQGLKQLDHARRKLRATLTNLKKSVQSHLELVFPALLKAKIGPCTARASAILEKAPTAGAWRALPEAERQKLAGVKQADLDQACADTLADEALAQACAPAVHALLSAQQALAEQLRRCDAQIAPRLPRERVALITSLPGFGERTAAVMATYLPASFEGWGPRKKIVPRVQALFGLDPRLRQSGKWTGKVKISKRGIGAGRTALFQAAFCSLSHDEEMAAYYALLRTGDGRGRRSKTHKEAMVDVMRKQVRRLVAVLCANQPYGKKSHKAA
;
A
#
# COMPACT_ATOMS: atom_id res chain seq x y z
N MET A 1 25.42 -21.90 -13.69
CA MET A 1 25.37 -22.03 -15.15
C MET A 1 25.46 -20.66 -15.76
N THR A 2 26.38 -20.41 -16.65
CA THR A 2 26.49 -19.14 -17.38
C THR A 2 25.33 -19.04 -18.37
N LYS A 3 24.52 -17.98 -18.27
CA LYS A 3 23.45 -17.73 -19.23
C LYS A 3 24.03 -17.26 -20.55
N ASN A 4 23.54 -17.81 -21.66
CA ASN A 4 24.07 -17.51 -22.99
C ASN A 4 23.45 -16.27 -23.62
N HIS A 5 22.23 -15.92 -23.19
CA HIS A 5 21.47 -14.79 -23.69
C HIS A 5 20.87 -13.96 -22.56
N ILE A 6 20.59 -12.69 -22.88
CA ILE A 6 19.91 -11.74 -22.01
C ILE A 6 18.71 -11.18 -22.77
N LEU A 7 17.52 -11.26 -22.18
CA LEU A 7 16.28 -10.75 -22.72
C LEU A 7 15.79 -9.61 -21.82
N GLY A 8 15.79 -8.41 -22.33
CA GLY A 8 15.24 -7.22 -21.65
C GLY A 8 13.85 -6.90 -22.16
N LEU A 9 12.92 -6.55 -21.26
CA LEU A 9 11.58 -6.09 -21.61
C LEU A 9 11.28 -4.78 -20.87
N ASP A 10 10.89 -3.75 -21.63
CA ASP A 10 10.24 -2.56 -21.13
C ASP A 10 8.75 -2.65 -21.46
N ILE A 11 7.91 -2.72 -20.41
CA ILE A 11 6.52 -3.16 -20.53
C ILE A 11 5.56 -2.00 -20.38
N ALA A 12 4.74 -1.77 -21.41
CA ALA A 12 3.58 -0.90 -21.41
C ALA A 12 2.26 -1.69 -21.25
N GLN A 13 1.14 -1.03 -21.30
CA GLN A 13 -0.18 -1.65 -21.10
C GLN A 13 -0.47 -2.76 -22.11
N ASN A 14 -0.21 -2.52 -23.39
CA ASN A 14 -0.60 -3.40 -24.50
C ASN A 14 0.59 -3.99 -25.26
N SER A 15 1.80 -3.62 -24.91
CA SER A 15 3.01 -4.02 -25.61
C SER A 15 4.24 -4.05 -24.72
N ALA A 16 5.28 -4.71 -25.17
CA ALA A 16 6.60 -4.71 -24.55
C ALA A 16 7.66 -4.40 -25.61
N VAL A 17 8.45 -3.35 -25.38
CA VAL A 17 9.67 -3.15 -26.16
C VAL A 17 10.69 -4.14 -25.64
N THR A 18 11.19 -5.00 -26.52
CA THR A 18 11.96 -6.17 -26.17
C THR A 18 13.29 -6.17 -26.90
N GLN A 19 14.34 -6.56 -26.23
CA GLN A 19 15.67 -6.72 -26.82
C GLN A 19 16.27 -8.05 -26.36
N LEU A 20 16.84 -8.78 -27.31
CA LEU A 20 17.61 -10.01 -27.10
C LEU A 20 19.08 -9.73 -27.40
N ASP A 21 19.95 -9.97 -26.42
CA ASP A 21 21.40 -9.86 -26.56
C ASP A 21 22.06 -11.21 -26.24
N ARG A 22 23.24 -11.45 -26.77
CA ARG A 22 24.15 -12.48 -26.26
C ARG A 22 24.78 -12.03 -24.93
N ALA A 23 25.33 -12.97 -24.20
CA ALA A 23 26.00 -12.67 -22.92
C ALA A 23 27.20 -11.72 -23.08
N ASP A 24 27.87 -11.72 -24.23
CA ASP A 24 28.96 -10.82 -24.59
C ASP A 24 28.51 -9.38 -24.86
N GLY A 25 27.20 -9.13 -24.98
CA GLY A 25 26.59 -7.84 -25.27
C GLY A 25 26.27 -7.63 -26.75
N THR A 26 26.53 -8.60 -27.61
CA THR A 26 26.14 -8.55 -29.02
C THR A 26 24.62 -8.57 -29.13
N LYS A 27 24.03 -7.51 -29.73
CA LYS A 27 22.59 -7.42 -29.96
C LYS A 27 22.16 -8.40 -31.05
N CYS A 28 21.26 -9.32 -30.72
CA CYS A 28 20.65 -10.26 -31.65
C CYS A 28 19.41 -9.68 -32.31
N TRP A 29 18.51 -9.12 -31.51
CA TRP A 29 17.23 -8.61 -31.98
C TRP A 29 16.69 -7.51 -31.07
N ARG A 30 15.88 -6.60 -31.67
CA ARG A 30 15.10 -5.60 -30.93
C ARG A 30 13.81 -5.30 -31.69
N GLY A 31 12.70 -5.20 -30.95
CA GLY A 31 11.39 -4.82 -31.51
C GLY A 31 10.33 -4.66 -30.44
N THR A 32 9.11 -4.44 -30.87
CA THR A 32 7.95 -4.33 -29.96
C THR A 32 7.05 -5.52 -30.15
N LEU A 33 6.71 -6.18 -29.05
CA LEU A 33 5.81 -7.34 -29.01
C LEU A 33 4.49 -6.93 -28.37
N PRO A 34 3.33 -7.30 -28.93
CA PRO A 34 2.06 -7.07 -28.27
C PRO A 34 1.92 -7.96 -27.02
N THR A 35 1.29 -7.45 -25.96
CA THR A 35 0.98 -8.23 -24.76
C THR A 35 -0.24 -9.13 -25.04
N SER A 36 -0.02 -10.19 -25.82
CA SER A 36 -1.04 -11.13 -26.31
C SER A 36 -0.42 -12.49 -26.60
N GLN A 37 -1.26 -13.49 -26.91
CA GLN A 37 -0.78 -14.80 -27.36
C GLN A 37 0.04 -14.70 -28.66
N ALA A 38 -0.35 -13.81 -29.58
CA ALA A 38 0.42 -13.56 -30.79
C ALA A 38 1.82 -13.00 -30.51
N GLY A 39 1.94 -12.08 -29.55
CA GLY A 39 3.23 -11.56 -29.12
C GLY A 39 4.11 -12.61 -28.45
N TRP A 40 3.51 -13.54 -27.71
CA TRP A 40 4.23 -14.68 -27.16
C TRP A 40 4.80 -15.58 -28.27
N GLN A 41 3.98 -15.94 -29.25
CA GLN A 41 4.41 -16.75 -30.40
C GLN A 41 5.53 -16.07 -31.22
N GLN A 42 5.43 -14.73 -31.39
CA GLN A 42 6.51 -13.97 -32.03
C GLN A 42 7.81 -14.04 -31.21
N LEU A 43 7.73 -13.93 -29.87
CA LEU A 43 8.92 -14.10 -29.00
C LEU A 43 9.54 -15.49 -29.17
N GLU A 44 8.74 -16.56 -29.15
CA GLU A 44 9.22 -17.94 -29.34
C GLU A 44 9.94 -18.10 -30.69
N LYS A 45 9.39 -17.53 -31.76
CA LYS A 45 10.01 -17.56 -33.10
C LYS A 45 11.35 -16.81 -33.09
N ILE A 46 11.41 -15.58 -32.51
CA ILE A 46 12.63 -14.82 -32.44
C ILE A 46 13.71 -15.56 -31.65
N LEU A 47 13.35 -16.16 -30.51
CA LEU A 47 14.29 -16.94 -29.72
C LEU A 47 14.87 -18.10 -30.51
N ALA A 48 14.02 -18.84 -31.26
CA ALA A 48 14.43 -19.95 -32.09
C ALA A 48 15.37 -19.51 -33.24
N GLU A 49 15.04 -18.41 -33.93
CA GLU A 49 15.86 -17.83 -35.00
C GLU A 49 17.28 -17.44 -34.54
N HIS A 50 17.42 -17.05 -33.27
CA HIS A 50 18.71 -16.67 -32.70
C HIS A 50 19.37 -17.75 -31.82
N GLY A 51 18.83 -18.99 -31.83
CA GLY A 51 19.35 -20.13 -31.07
C GLY A 51 19.28 -19.93 -29.55
N ALA A 52 18.39 -19.02 -29.09
CA ALA A 52 18.18 -18.73 -27.67
C ALA A 52 17.12 -19.67 -27.09
N ARG A 53 17.37 -20.20 -25.90
CA ARG A 53 16.41 -21.03 -25.15
C ARG A 53 16.09 -20.34 -23.84
N LEU A 54 14.83 -20.25 -23.45
CA LEU A 54 14.40 -19.57 -22.22
C LEU A 54 15.10 -20.08 -20.95
N PRO A 55 15.32 -21.41 -20.75
CA PRO A 55 16.08 -21.89 -19.59
C PRO A 55 17.54 -21.37 -19.52
N ASP A 56 18.14 -21.05 -20.67
CA ASP A 56 19.52 -20.57 -20.80
C ASP A 56 19.58 -19.04 -20.95
N THR A 57 18.44 -18.36 -20.79
CA THR A 57 18.31 -16.92 -20.96
C THR A 57 18.06 -16.25 -19.61
N LEU A 58 18.79 -15.17 -19.34
CA LEU A 58 18.54 -14.26 -18.24
C LEU A 58 17.49 -13.25 -18.68
N VAL A 59 16.35 -13.20 -18.01
CA VAL A 59 15.26 -12.29 -18.37
C VAL A 59 15.14 -11.17 -17.34
N LEU A 60 15.13 -9.93 -17.82
CA LEU A 60 14.91 -8.75 -16.99
C LEU A 60 13.72 -7.96 -17.51
N LEU A 61 12.86 -7.52 -16.56
CA LEU A 61 11.77 -6.60 -16.86
C LEU A 61 11.61 -5.56 -15.76
N GLU A 62 11.14 -4.39 -16.16
CA GLU A 62 10.83 -3.33 -15.20
C GLU A 62 9.40 -3.51 -14.66
N ALA A 63 9.22 -3.31 -13.35
CA ALA A 63 7.92 -3.41 -12.69
C ALA A 63 7.04 -2.20 -13.00
N THR A 64 6.35 -2.23 -14.14
CA THR A 64 5.41 -1.18 -14.54
C THR A 64 3.99 -1.55 -14.12
N GLY A 65 3.52 -0.98 -13.02
CA GLY A 65 2.19 -1.27 -12.48
C GLY A 65 1.93 -2.76 -12.28
N VAL A 66 0.88 -3.28 -12.95
CA VAL A 66 0.52 -4.71 -12.99
C VAL A 66 0.85 -5.34 -14.35
N TYR A 67 1.25 -4.55 -15.33
CA TYR A 67 1.38 -4.98 -16.72
C TYR A 67 2.53 -5.97 -16.96
N HIS A 68 3.55 -5.94 -16.09
CA HIS A 68 4.68 -6.88 -16.15
C HIS A 68 4.30 -8.32 -15.71
N LEU A 69 3.24 -8.48 -14.92
CA LEU A 69 2.91 -9.78 -14.33
C LEU A 69 2.62 -10.89 -15.37
N PRO A 70 1.82 -10.65 -16.42
CA PRO A 70 1.57 -11.69 -17.44
C PRO A 70 2.86 -12.16 -18.12
N TRP A 71 3.77 -11.25 -18.46
CA TRP A 71 5.05 -11.58 -19.04
C TRP A 71 5.96 -12.34 -18.07
N ALA A 72 6.09 -11.84 -16.82
CA ALA A 72 6.91 -12.48 -15.80
C ALA A 72 6.45 -13.92 -15.51
N GLU A 73 5.14 -14.13 -15.38
CA GLU A 73 4.56 -15.44 -15.11
C GLU A 73 4.78 -16.40 -16.28
N ARG A 74 4.48 -15.96 -17.51
CA ARG A 74 4.62 -16.81 -18.72
C ARG A 74 6.07 -17.19 -18.99
N LEU A 75 7.00 -16.24 -18.87
CA LEU A 75 8.44 -16.46 -19.01
C LEU A 75 8.97 -17.43 -17.95
N HIS A 76 8.50 -17.26 -16.70
CA HIS A 76 8.87 -18.17 -15.60
C HIS A 76 8.35 -19.60 -15.85
N GLN A 77 7.07 -19.75 -16.27
CA GLN A 77 6.49 -21.04 -16.60
C GLN A 77 7.22 -21.74 -17.77
N ALA A 78 7.77 -20.97 -18.69
CA ALA A 78 8.59 -21.47 -19.80
C ALA A 78 10.05 -21.76 -19.38
N GLY A 79 10.38 -21.70 -18.08
CA GLY A 79 11.67 -22.07 -17.53
C GLY A 79 12.73 -20.97 -17.53
N ALA A 80 12.38 -19.74 -17.90
CA ALA A 80 13.32 -18.62 -17.86
C ALA A 80 13.66 -18.20 -16.41
N GLU A 81 14.86 -17.72 -16.21
CA GLU A 81 15.27 -17.07 -14.96
C GLU A 81 14.91 -15.58 -15.04
N VAL A 82 13.77 -15.23 -14.45
CA VAL A 82 13.15 -13.90 -14.58
C VAL A 82 13.49 -13.02 -13.38
N TYR A 83 13.87 -11.77 -13.65
CA TYR A 83 14.14 -10.74 -12.67
C TYR A 83 13.25 -9.51 -12.90
N VAL A 84 12.56 -9.07 -11.85
CA VAL A 84 11.67 -7.90 -11.89
C VAL A 84 12.34 -6.74 -11.16
N LEU A 85 12.77 -5.74 -11.93
CA LEU A 85 13.46 -4.57 -11.43
C LEU A 85 12.47 -3.52 -10.94
N ASN A 86 12.76 -2.95 -9.77
CA ASN A 86 12.04 -1.77 -9.33
C ASN A 86 12.41 -0.56 -10.20
N PRO A 87 11.45 0.25 -10.69
CA PRO A 87 11.71 1.41 -11.56
C PRO A 87 12.74 2.39 -11.00
N LEU A 88 12.72 2.63 -9.68
CA LEU A 88 13.71 3.50 -9.03
C LEU A 88 15.13 2.91 -9.01
N LEU A 89 15.24 1.59 -8.97
CA LEU A 89 16.52 0.92 -9.08
C LEU A 89 17.01 0.92 -10.51
N ALA A 90 16.14 0.57 -11.46
CA ALA A 90 16.43 0.64 -12.88
C ALA A 90 16.94 2.04 -13.26
N ALA A 91 16.21 3.10 -12.89
CA ALA A 91 16.63 4.49 -13.13
C ALA A 91 17.98 4.86 -12.52
N ARG A 92 18.32 4.32 -11.33
CA ARG A 92 19.63 4.58 -10.69
C ARG A 92 20.78 3.86 -11.37
N LEU A 93 20.58 2.60 -11.73
CA LEU A 93 21.58 1.83 -12.44
C LEU A 93 21.80 2.40 -13.85
N GLN A 94 20.71 2.87 -14.48
CA GLN A 94 20.74 3.60 -15.74
C GLN A 94 21.49 4.93 -15.65
N SER A 95 21.30 5.73 -14.59
CA SER A 95 21.96 7.03 -14.44
C SER A 95 23.46 6.87 -14.20
N ALA A 96 23.91 5.81 -13.58
CA ALA A 96 25.33 5.52 -13.40
C ALA A 96 26.03 5.19 -14.74
N ALA A 97 25.32 4.52 -15.66
CA ALA A 97 25.82 4.18 -16.99
C ALA A 97 25.73 5.35 -18.00
N ASN A 98 24.96 6.41 -17.70
CA ASN A 98 24.58 7.47 -18.64
C ASN A 98 25.04 8.87 -18.27
N ALA A 99 26.10 9.04 -17.51
CA ALA A 99 26.62 10.39 -17.20
C ALA A 99 26.93 11.25 -18.45
N LEU A 100 26.86 10.68 -19.65
CA LEU A 100 27.27 11.32 -20.92
C LEU A 100 26.18 11.36 -22.02
N ARG A 101 24.92 10.88 -21.79
CA ARG A 101 23.89 10.84 -22.84
C ARG A 101 22.50 11.24 -22.30
N GLU A 102 21.92 12.30 -22.86
CA GLU A 102 20.63 12.91 -22.40
C GLU A 102 19.37 12.38 -23.08
N HIS A 103 19.43 11.47 -24.06
CA HIS A 103 18.25 11.03 -24.80
C HIS A 103 17.52 9.88 -24.09
N LYS A 104 16.22 10.10 -23.80
CA LYS A 104 15.31 9.10 -23.25
C LYS A 104 14.34 8.65 -24.35
N THR A 105 14.45 7.38 -24.76
CA THR A 105 13.48 6.69 -25.64
C THR A 105 13.31 5.27 -25.16
N ASP A 106 12.16 4.64 -25.42
CA ASP A 106 11.86 3.25 -24.99
C ASP A 106 12.91 2.26 -25.51
N SER A 107 13.47 2.49 -26.69
CA SER A 107 14.55 1.66 -27.25
C SER A 107 15.88 1.80 -26.50
N VAL A 108 16.14 2.94 -25.89
CA VAL A 108 17.30 3.16 -25.03
C VAL A 108 17.05 2.52 -23.68
N ASP A 109 15.82 2.57 -23.18
CA ASP A 109 15.47 2.01 -21.87
C ASP A 109 15.58 0.48 -21.87
N VAL A 110 15.11 -0.23 -22.90
CA VAL A 110 15.26 -1.71 -23.00
C VAL A 110 16.73 -2.14 -23.15
N HIS A 111 17.54 -1.40 -23.92
CA HIS A 111 18.98 -1.66 -24.01
C HIS A 111 19.67 -1.60 -22.63
N ARG A 112 19.30 -0.59 -21.84
CA ARG A 112 19.82 -0.40 -20.48
C ARG A 112 19.40 -1.56 -19.55
N VAL A 113 18.19 -2.08 -19.72
CA VAL A 113 17.72 -3.26 -18.97
C VAL A 113 18.63 -4.46 -19.28
N CYS A 114 19.01 -4.69 -20.53
CA CYS A 114 19.97 -5.74 -20.90
C CYS A 114 21.36 -5.49 -20.31
N GLU A 115 21.87 -4.25 -20.34
CA GLU A 115 23.16 -3.90 -19.72
C GLU A 115 23.17 -4.17 -18.20
N ILE A 116 22.09 -3.85 -17.50
CA ILE A 116 21.94 -4.18 -16.07
C ILE A 116 22.06 -5.69 -15.87
N GLY A 117 21.43 -6.51 -16.70
CA GLY A 117 21.56 -7.97 -16.66
C GLY A 117 22.99 -8.44 -16.82
N ARG A 118 23.71 -7.86 -17.75
CA ARG A 118 25.11 -8.21 -18.04
C ARG A 118 26.07 -7.82 -16.92
N LEU A 119 25.93 -6.59 -16.39
CA LEU A 119 26.88 -6.03 -15.43
C LEU A 119 26.61 -6.46 -13.98
N TYR A 120 25.36 -6.74 -13.64
CA TYR A 120 24.93 -6.92 -12.26
C TYR A 120 24.20 -8.24 -12.00
N ALA A 121 24.39 -9.27 -12.83
CA ALA A 121 23.70 -10.55 -12.70
C ALA A 121 23.81 -11.18 -11.29
N ALA A 122 24.98 -11.08 -10.66
CA ALA A 122 25.23 -11.63 -9.32
C ALA A 122 24.41 -10.90 -8.23
N GLU A 123 24.22 -9.59 -8.36
CA GLU A 123 23.47 -8.76 -7.42
C GLU A 123 21.96 -8.84 -7.62
N LEU A 124 21.53 -9.36 -8.78
CA LEU A 124 20.11 -9.45 -9.13
C LEU A 124 19.37 -10.59 -8.41
N ALA A 125 20.04 -11.54 -7.77
CA ALA A 125 19.42 -12.70 -7.13
C ALA A 125 18.21 -12.35 -6.22
N ARG A 126 18.26 -11.21 -5.55
CA ARG A 126 17.17 -10.70 -4.68
C ARG A 126 15.94 -10.20 -5.43
N PHE A 127 16.02 -10.00 -6.75
CA PHE A 127 14.94 -9.52 -7.62
C PHE A 127 14.35 -10.64 -8.47
N ARG A 128 14.81 -11.89 -8.24
CA ARG A 128 14.29 -13.05 -8.92
C ARG A 128 12.80 -13.15 -8.71
N TYR A 129 12.07 -13.27 -9.81
CA TYR A 129 10.63 -13.46 -9.78
C TYR A 129 10.29 -14.82 -9.16
N GLN A 130 9.38 -14.77 -8.19
CA GLN A 130 8.82 -15.97 -7.58
C GLN A 130 7.30 -15.87 -7.74
N PRO A 131 6.66 -16.81 -8.43
CA PRO A 131 5.22 -16.80 -8.60
C PRO A 131 4.55 -17.05 -7.24
N GLU A 132 3.73 -16.11 -6.82
CA GLU A 132 2.92 -16.20 -5.61
C GLU A 132 1.49 -15.72 -5.94
N PRO A 133 0.73 -16.48 -6.80
CA PRO A 133 -0.57 -15.99 -7.29
C PRO A 133 -1.57 -15.73 -6.17
N ALA A 134 -1.61 -16.56 -5.13
CA ALA A 134 -2.46 -16.34 -3.97
C ALA A 134 -2.14 -15.03 -3.24
N ARG A 135 -0.85 -14.75 -3.03
CA ARG A 135 -0.41 -13.50 -2.40
C ARG A 135 -0.60 -12.29 -3.30
N GLN A 136 -0.42 -12.47 -4.61
CA GLN A 136 -0.70 -11.39 -5.56
C GLN A 136 -2.20 -11.04 -5.59
N GLY A 137 -3.08 -12.05 -5.59
CA GLY A 137 -4.52 -11.86 -5.45
C GLY A 137 -4.88 -11.12 -4.15
N LEU A 138 -4.24 -11.48 -3.04
CA LEU A 138 -4.44 -10.81 -1.76
C LEU A 138 -3.98 -9.33 -1.78
N LYS A 139 -2.85 -9.02 -2.44
CA LYS A 139 -2.40 -7.63 -2.65
C LYS A 139 -3.40 -6.82 -3.48
N GLN A 140 -4.00 -7.41 -4.52
CA GLN A 140 -5.01 -6.73 -5.34
C GLN A 140 -6.30 -6.48 -4.56
N LEU A 141 -6.75 -7.44 -3.75
CA LEU A 141 -7.91 -7.26 -2.86
C LEU A 141 -7.66 -6.15 -1.83
N ASP A 142 -6.49 -6.11 -1.17
CA ASP A 142 -6.15 -5.02 -0.25
C ASP A 142 -6.06 -3.67 -0.97
N HIS A 143 -5.55 -3.64 -2.19
CA HIS A 143 -5.51 -2.40 -2.98
C HIS A 143 -6.92 -1.90 -3.30
N ALA A 144 -7.82 -2.77 -3.77
CA ALA A 144 -9.22 -2.46 -4.04
C ALA A 144 -9.92 -1.96 -2.76
N ARG A 145 -9.76 -2.70 -1.65
CA ARG A 145 -10.27 -2.34 -0.33
C ARG A 145 -9.83 -0.93 0.12
N ARG A 146 -8.57 -0.59 -0.05
CA ARG A 146 -8.05 0.75 0.31
C ARG A 146 -8.64 1.84 -0.57
N LYS A 147 -8.81 1.59 -1.86
CA LYS A 147 -9.49 2.53 -2.76
C LYS A 147 -10.95 2.74 -2.35
N LEU A 148 -11.71 1.67 -2.13
CA LEU A 148 -13.10 1.75 -1.66
C LEU A 148 -13.21 2.55 -0.35
N ARG A 149 -12.29 2.34 0.60
CA ARG A 149 -12.26 3.10 1.86
C ARG A 149 -11.98 4.58 1.64
N ALA A 150 -11.07 4.94 0.76
CA ALA A 150 -10.78 6.34 0.43
C ALA A 150 -12.01 7.02 -0.21
N THR A 151 -12.65 6.35 -1.18
CA THR A 151 -13.90 6.82 -1.81
C THR A 151 -15.01 6.99 -0.78
N LEU A 152 -15.20 6.02 0.11
CA LEU A 152 -16.17 6.10 1.20
C LEU A 152 -15.92 7.30 2.13
N THR A 153 -14.66 7.58 2.44
CA THR A 153 -14.29 8.74 3.27
C THR A 153 -14.62 10.06 2.58
N ASN A 154 -14.35 10.17 1.27
CA ASN A 154 -14.68 11.36 0.50
C ASN A 154 -16.20 11.53 0.38
N LEU A 155 -16.94 10.44 0.15
CA LEU A 155 -18.38 10.45 0.06
C LEU A 155 -19.03 10.91 1.38
N LYS A 156 -18.52 10.46 2.53
CA LYS A 156 -18.97 10.93 3.85
C LYS A 156 -18.81 12.43 4.03
N LYS A 157 -17.72 13.01 3.53
CA LYS A 157 -17.52 14.47 3.54
C LYS A 157 -18.54 15.18 2.64
N SER A 158 -18.81 14.62 1.46
CA SER A 158 -19.83 15.15 0.56
C SER A 158 -21.22 15.12 1.18
N VAL A 159 -21.61 14.01 1.84
CA VAL A 159 -22.87 13.93 2.60
C VAL A 159 -22.95 15.03 3.65
N GLN A 160 -21.90 15.22 4.44
CA GLN A 160 -21.85 16.27 5.47
C GLN A 160 -22.04 17.66 4.85
N SER A 161 -21.31 17.97 3.77
CA SER A 161 -21.41 19.28 3.11
C SER A 161 -22.83 19.55 2.54
N HIS A 162 -23.47 18.53 1.97
CA HIS A 162 -24.85 18.70 1.46
C HIS A 162 -25.86 18.82 2.59
N LEU A 163 -25.63 18.16 3.73
CA LEU A 163 -26.50 18.31 4.91
C LEU A 163 -26.39 19.71 5.54
N GLU A 164 -25.28 20.42 5.40
CA GLU A 164 -25.16 21.82 5.83
C GLU A 164 -26.16 22.72 5.08
N LEU A 165 -26.53 22.36 3.86
CA LEU A 165 -27.54 23.07 3.08
C LEU A 165 -28.98 22.55 3.36
N VAL A 166 -29.14 21.21 3.36
CA VAL A 166 -30.48 20.57 3.35
C VAL A 166 -31.05 20.45 4.76
N PHE A 167 -30.23 20.01 5.72
CA PHE A 167 -30.68 19.75 7.09
C PHE A 167 -29.58 20.05 8.13
N PRO A 168 -29.16 21.32 8.24
CA PRO A 168 -28.07 21.71 9.16
C PRO A 168 -28.38 21.40 10.62
N ALA A 169 -29.66 21.40 11.01
CA ALA A 169 -30.09 21.03 12.37
C ALA A 169 -29.63 19.64 12.80
N LEU A 170 -29.58 18.67 11.87
CA LEU A 170 -29.09 17.31 12.15
C LEU A 170 -27.64 17.32 12.65
N LEU A 171 -26.79 18.15 12.03
CA LEU A 171 -25.39 18.29 12.40
C LEU A 171 -25.23 19.05 13.72
N LYS A 172 -26.03 20.12 13.94
CA LYS A 172 -26.05 20.88 15.20
C LYS A 172 -26.46 20.01 16.39
N ALA A 173 -27.42 19.11 16.21
CA ALA A 173 -27.84 18.12 17.21
C ALA A 173 -26.77 17.01 17.43
N LYS A 174 -25.60 17.09 16.79
CA LYS A 174 -24.50 16.11 16.87
C LYS A 174 -24.94 14.69 16.49
N ILE A 175 -25.86 14.57 15.55
CA ILE A 175 -26.22 13.30 14.93
C ILE A 175 -25.28 13.06 13.76
N GLY A 176 -24.46 12.01 13.86
CA GLY A 176 -23.46 11.72 12.84
C GLY A 176 -24.13 11.49 11.47
N PRO A 177 -23.72 12.19 10.39
CA PRO A 177 -24.42 12.26 9.11
C PRO A 177 -24.58 10.91 8.38
N CYS A 178 -23.71 9.95 8.67
CA CYS A 178 -23.69 8.63 8.04
C CYS A 178 -24.00 7.48 9.02
N THR A 179 -24.77 7.78 10.07
CA THR A 179 -25.22 6.77 11.02
C THR A 179 -26.58 6.18 10.61
N ALA A 180 -26.90 4.99 11.10
CA ALA A 180 -28.22 4.39 10.87
C ALA A 180 -29.36 5.32 11.34
N ARG A 181 -29.15 6.04 12.46
CA ARG A 181 -30.09 7.02 12.98
C ARG A 181 -30.31 8.17 11.99
N ALA A 182 -29.24 8.77 11.46
CA ALA A 182 -29.34 9.83 10.47
C ALA A 182 -30.06 9.36 9.21
N SER A 183 -29.75 8.15 8.73
CA SER A 183 -30.42 7.56 7.56
C SER A 183 -31.93 7.38 7.81
N ALA A 184 -32.33 6.85 8.97
CA ALA A 184 -33.74 6.68 9.32
C ALA A 184 -34.49 8.02 9.45
N ILE A 185 -33.84 9.05 10.01
CA ILE A 185 -34.41 10.40 10.07
C ILE A 185 -34.62 10.96 8.67
N LEU A 186 -33.55 10.94 7.85
CA LEU A 186 -33.56 11.53 6.50
C LEU A 186 -34.53 10.82 5.53
N GLU A 187 -34.75 9.53 5.73
CA GLU A 187 -35.75 8.77 4.97
C GLU A 187 -37.18 9.26 5.23
N LYS A 188 -37.52 9.61 6.47
CA LYS A 188 -38.85 10.06 6.88
C LYS A 188 -39.03 11.58 6.81
N ALA A 189 -37.98 12.29 7.18
CA ALA A 189 -37.93 13.75 7.26
C ALA A 189 -36.63 14.28 6.69
N PRO A 190 -36.54 14.51 5.38
CA PRO A 190 -35.30 14.94 4.72
C PRO A 190 -34.91 16.38 5.04
N THR A 191 -35.79 17.20 5.63
CA THR A 191 -35.56 18.61 5.93
C THR A 191 -36.02 18.96 7.36
N ALA A 192 -35.62 20.14 7.85
CA ALA A 192 -36.07 20.64 9.15
C ALA A 192 -37.57 20.89 9.20
N GLY A 193 -38.18 21.34 8.11
CA GLY A 193 -39.61 21.49 7.98
C GLY A 193 -40.36 20.16 8.05
N ALA A 194 -39.89 19.18 7.27
CA ALA A 194 -40.45 17.83 7.30
C ALA A 194 -40.32 17.19 8.70
N TRP A 195 -39.20 17.41 9.40
CA TRP A 195 -39.02 16.94 10.77
C TRP A 195 -40.05 17.54 11.73
N ARG A 196 -40.28 18.86 11.68
CA ARG A 196 -41.26 19.53 12.54
C ARG A 196 -42.69 19.07 12.27
N ALA A 197 -42.98 18.63 11.06
CA ALA A 197 -44.31 18.12 10.68
C ALA A 197 -44.59 16.69 11.18
N LEU A 198 -43.55 15.93 11.60
CA LEU A 198 -43.76 14.60 12.16
C LEU A 198 -44.42 14.63 13.53
N PRO A 199 -45.29 13.64 13.86
CA PRO A 199 -45.79 13.46 15.21
C PRO A 199 -44.68 13.26 16.23
N GLU A 200 -44.87 13.74 17.46
CA GLU A 200 -43.84 13.64 18.53
C GLU A 200 -43.40 12.19 18.80
N ALA A 201 -44.34 11.26 18.83
CA ALA A 201 -44.07 9.85 19.01
C ALA A 201 -43.15 9.29 17.92
N GLU A 202 -43.29 9.73 16.67
CA GLU A 202 -42.44 9.31 15.56
C GLU A 202 -41.04 9.96 15.65
N ARG A 203 -40.96 11.24 16.00
CA ARG A 203 -39.71 11.94 16.29
C ARG A 203 -38.92 11.25 17.40
N GLN A 204 -39.60 10.88 18.49
CA GLN A 204 -39.00 10.14 19.60
C GLN A 204 -38.47 8.80 19.17
N LYS A 205 -39.21 8.05 18.36
CA LYS A 205 -38.79 6.76 17.81
C LYS A 205 -37.54 6.88 16.94
N LEU A 206 -37.43 7.91 16.11
CA LEU A 206 -36.32 8.13 15.18
C LEU A 206 -35.08 8.66 15.85
N ALA A 207 -35.20 9.70 16.70
CA ALA A 207 -34.07 10.39 17.31
C ALA A 207 -33.71 9.88 18.72
N GLY A 208 -34.65 9.26 19.44
CA GLY A 208 -34.44 8.81 20.82
C GLY A 208 -33.98 9.94 21.72
N VAL A 209 -32.92 9.71 22.50
CA VAL A 209 -32.34 10.72 23.40
C VAL A 209 -31.84 12.00 22.72
N LYS A 210 -31.80 12.05 21.41
CA LYS A 210 -31.41 13.20 20.60
C LYS A 210 -32.59 14.02 20.09
N GLN A 211 -33.83 13.64 20.40
CA GLN A 211 -35.04 14.35 19.91
C GLN A 211 -35.03 15.82 20.35
N ALA A 212 -34.88 16.09 21.63
CA ALA A 212 -34.91 17.47 22.15
C ALA A 212 -33.79 18.33 21.53
N ASP A 213 -32.57 17.80 21.40
CA ASP A 213 -31.45 18.50 20.75
C ASP A 213 -31.79 18.82 19.29
N LEU A 214 -32.44 17.88 18.58
CA LEU A 214 -32.79 18.06 17.17
C LEU A 214 -33.97 19.01 17.00
N ASP A 215 -34.99 18.93 17.84
CA ASP A 215 -36.16 19.86 17.86
C ASP A 215 -35.66 21.29 18.08
N GLN A 216 -34.84 21.53 19.07
CA GLN A 216 -34.23 22.83 19.34
C GLN A 216 -33.38 23.31 18.15
N ALA A 217 -32.53 22.44 17.60
CA ALA A 217 -31.70 22.80 16.45
C ALA A 217 -32.54 23.12 15.21
N CYS A 218 -33.70 22.46 15.02
CA CYS A 218 -34.65 22.78 13.94
C CYS A 218 -35.34 24.14 14.14
N ALA A 219 -35.64 24.50 15.39
CA ALA A 219 -36.22 25.81 15.71
C ALA A 219 -35.22 26.94 15.44
N ASP A 220 -33.93 26.72 15.76
CA ASP A 220 -32.86 27.71 15.63
C ASP A 220 -32.19 27.73 14.22
N THR A 221 -32.69 26.92 13.29
CA THR A 221 -32.11 26.83 11.94
C THR A 221 -32.72 27.85 11.01
N LEU A 222 -31.88 28.74 10.48
CA LEU A 222 -32.20 29.58 9.32
C LEU A 222 -31.99 28.75 8.04
N ALA A 223 -33.04 28.11 7.55
CA ALA A 223 -32.98 27.35 6.29
C ALA A 223 -34.18 27.74 5.42
N ASP A 224 -33.92 27.91 4.13
CA ASP A 224 -34.97 27.99 3.12
C ASP A 224 -35.51 26.58 2.86
N GLU A 225 -36.74 26.35 3.27
CA GLU A 225 -37.35 25.01 3.18
C GLU A 225 -37.56 24.57 1.72
N ALA A 226 -37.88 25.48 0.80
CA ALA A 226 -38.08 25.17 -0.61
C ALA A 226 -36.72 24.74 -1.24
N LEU A 227 -35.64 25.45 -0.94
CA LEU A 227 -34.29 25.10 -1.37
C LEU A 227 -33.87 23.77 -0.77
N ALA A 228 -34.08 23.55 0.53
CA ALA A 228 -33.75 22.32 1.21
C ALA A 228 -34.49 21.11 0.58
N GLN A 229 -35.77 21.23 0.31
CA GLN A 229 -36.57 20.19 -0.35
C GLN A 229 -36.06 19.90 -1.77
N ALA A 230 -35.77 20.92 -2.55
CA ALA A 230 -35.24 20.76 -3.90
C ALA A 230 -33.87 20.04 -3.91
N CYS A 231 -33.06 20.25 -2.88
CA CYS A 231 -31.70 19.62 -2.77
C CYS A 231 -31.72 18.27 -2.03
N ALA A 232 -32.73 17.90 -1.29
CA ALA A 232 -32.83 16.67 -0.51
C ALA A 232 -32.56 15.39 -1.34
N PRO A 233 -33.01 15.24 -2.60
CA PRO A 233 -32.70 14.07 -3.41
C PRO A 233 -31.19 13.80 -3.58
N ALA A 234 -30.37 14.87 -3.61
CA ALA A 234 -28.92 14.71 -3.69
C ALA A 234 -28.33 14.04 -2.44
N VAL A 235 -28.84 14.38 -1.24
CA VAL A 235 -28.41 13.74 0.02
C VAL A 235 -28.80 12.26 0.01
N HIS A 236 -30.00 11.91 -0.43
CA HIS A 236 -30.45 10.52 -0.53
C HIS A 236 -29.58 9.71 -1.50
N ALA A 237 -29.24 10.27 -2.67
CA ALA A 237 -28.35 9.61 -3.63
C ALA A 237 -26.95 9.34 -3.03
N LEU A 238 -26.38 10.32 -2.32
CA LEU A 238 -25.08 10.20 -1.67
C LEU A 238 -25.11 9.17 -0.53
N LEU A 239 -26.18 9.11 0.27
CA LEU A 239 -26.34 8.12 1.34
C LEU A 239 -26.48 6.70 0.79
N SER A 240 -27.26 6.51 -0.28
CA SER A 240 -27.40 5.22 -0.95
C SER A 240 -26.06 4.74 -1.50
N ALA A 241 -25.31 5.61 -2.16
CA ALA A 241 -23.95 5.30 -2.64
C ALA A 241 -23.01 4.96 -1.47
N GLN A 242 -23.10 5.67 -0.35
CA GLN A 242 -22.30 5.42 0.84
C GLN A 242 -22.61 4.03 1.45
N GLN A 243 -23.87 3.65 1.54
CA GLN A 243 -24.28 2.33 2.03
C GLN A 243 -23.80 1.21 1.10
N ALA A 244 -23.93 1.37 -0.21
CA ALA A 244 -23.44 0.41 -1.19
C ALA A 244 -21.92 0.22 -1.10
N LEU A 245 -21.14 1.31 -0.98
CA LEU A 245 -19.69 1.24 -0.79
C LEU A 245 -19.29 0.58 0.54
N ALA A 246 -20.02 0.84 1.62
CA ALA A 246 -19.78 0.20 2.91
C ALA A 246 -20.01 -1.31 2.84
N GLU A 247 -21.03 -1.76 2.11
CA GLU A 247 -21.27 -3.18 1.86
C GLU A 247 -20.18 -3.81 1.01
N GLN A 248 -19.76 -3.17 -0.09
CA GLN A 248 -18.64 -3.67 -0.90
C GLN A 248 -17.35 -3.78 -0.09
N LEU A 249 -17.10 -2.84 0.83
CA LEU A 249 -15.96 -2.90 1.72
C LEU A 249 -16.01 -4.12 2.65
N ARG A 250 -17.20 -4.43 3.21
CA ARG A 250 -17.41 -5.64 4.04
C ARG A 250 -17.16 -6.92 3.22
N ARG A 251 -17.64 -6.97 1.97
CA ARG A 251 -17.40 -8.11 1.06
C ARG A 251 -15.91 -8.29 0.75
N CYS A 252 -15.17 -7.21 0.53
CA CYS A 252 -13.72 -7.28 0.38
C CYS A 252 -13.03 -7.83 1.65
N ASP A 253 -13.41 -7.35 2.83
CA ASP A 253 -12.88 -7.84 4.10
C ASP A 253 -13.18 -9.35 4.29
N ALA A 254 -14.39 -9.80 3.95
CA ALA A 254 -14.78 -11.21 3.99
C ALA A 254 -14.00 -12.09 3.00
N GLN A 255 -13.59 -11.54 1.84
CA GLN A 255 -12.75 -12.26 0.89
C GLN A 255 -11.27 -12.30 1.29
N ILE A 256 -10.78 -11.28 1.98
CA ILE A 256 -9.39 -11.22 2.46
C ILE A 256 -9.16 -12.21 3.60
N ALA A 257 -10.06 -12.26 4.59
CA ALA A 257 -9.88 -13.04 5.82
C ALA A 257 -9.49 -14.51 5.60
N PRO A 258 -10.18 -15.32 4.75
CA PRO A 258 -9.84 -16.73 4.55
C PRO A 258 -8.55 -16.95 3.76
N ARG A 259 -8.06 -15.93 3.05
CA ARG A 259 -6.83 -16.00 2.23
C ARG A 259 -5.57 -15.64 3.02
N LEU A 260 -5.72 -15.12 4.24
CA LEU A 260 -4.59 -14.77 5.08
C LEU A 260 -3.95 -16.02 5.70
N PRO A 261 -2.61 -16.09 5.80
CA PRO A 261 -1.92 -17.14 6.52
C PRO A 261 -2.17 -16.99 8.04
N ARG A 262 -3.11 -17.78 8.59
CA ARG A 262 -3.64 -17.64 9.96
C ARG A 262 -2.54 -17.67 11.02
N GLU A 263 -1.62 -18.62 10.93
CA GLU A 263 -0.50 -18.74 11.88
C GLU A 263 0.37 -17.49 11.89
N ARG A 264 0.67 -16.96 10.69
CA ARG A 264 1.48 -15.75 10.55
C ARG A 264 0.76 -14.51 11.09
N VAL A 265 -0.55 -14.41 10.87
CA VAL A 265 -1.38 -13.33 11.45
C VAL A 265 -1.36 -13.44 12.96
N ALA A 266 -1.54 -14.64 13.53
CA ALA A 266 -1.49 -14.87 14.97
C ALA A 266 -0.13 -14.49 15.59
N LEU A 267 0.99 -14.83 14.91
CA LEU A 267 2.32 -14.39 15.31
C LEU A 267 2.46 -12.86 15.33
N ILE A 268 1.92 -12.18 14.34
CA ILE A 268 2.01 -10.71 14.24
C ILE A 268 1.12 -10.04 15.28
N THR A 269 -0.09 -10.57 15.52
CA THR A 269 -1.01 -10.02 16.53
C THR A 269 -0.52 -10.23 17.96
N SER A 270 0.39 -11.16 18.22
CA SER A 270 1.03 -11.29 19.53
C SER A 270 1.88 -10.07 19.92
N LEU A 271 2.27 -9.23 18.96
CA LEU A 271 3.01 -8.01 19.20
C LEU A 271 2.08 -6.90 19.72
N PRO A 272 2.42 -6.21 20.83
CA PRO A 272 1.66 -5.08 21.32
C PRO A 272 1.47 -4.00 20.25
N GLY A 273 0.22 -3.58 20.09
CA GLY A 273 -0.19 -2.57 19.10
C GLY A 273 -0.60 -3.12 17.73
N PHE A 274 -0.34 -4.40 17.42
CA PHE A 274 -0.83 -5.04 16.21
C PHE A 274 -2.20 -5.70 16.46
N GLY A 275 -3.26 -5.09 15.96
CA GLY A 275 -4.55 -5.77 15.84
C GLY A 275 -4.64 -6.58 14.55
N GLU A 276 -5.69 -7.39 14.41
CA GLU A 276 -5.92 -8.26 13.23
C GLU A 276 -5.75 -7.55 11.89
N ARG A 277 -6.29 -6.34 11.78
CA ARG A 277 -6.25 -5.55 10.54
C ARG A 277 -4.83 -5.11 10.16
N THR A 278 -4.02 -4.66 11.10
CA THR A 278 -2.63 -4.28 10.87
C THR A 278 -1.76 -5.51 10.61
N ALA A 279 -2.02 -6.61 11.31
CA ALA A 279 -1.38 -7.92 11.10
C ALA A 279 -1.69 -8.48 9.71
N ALA A 280 -2.94 -8.39 9.24
CA ALA A 280 -3.34 -8.79 7.90
C ALA A 280 -2.55 -8.03 6.81
N VAL A 281 -2.41 -6.71 6.96
CA VAL A 281 -1.60 -5.90 6.03
C VAL A 281 -0.13 -6.34 6.05
N MET A 282 0.45 -6.59 7.23
CA MET A 282 1.84 -7.08 7.32
C MET A 282 1.98 -8.46 6.67
N ALA A 283 1.07 -9.39 6.93
CA ALA A 283 1.08 -10.72 6.32
C ALA A 283 0.96 -10.67 4.79
N THR A 284 0.17 -9.72 4.26
CA THR A 284 -0.01 -9.53 2.82
C THR A 284 1.26 -9.05 2.13
N TYR A 285 1.99 -8.11 2.72
CA TYR A 285 3.09 -7.41 2.04
C TYR A 285 4.48 -7.92 2.40
N LEU A 286 4.66 -8.57 3.53
CA LEU A 286 5.91 -9.23 3.86
C LEU A 286 6.09 -10.50 3.02
N PRO A 287 7.34 -10.88 2.65
CA PRO A 287 7.60 -12.15 1.96
C PRO A 287 7.12 -13.34 2.81
N ALA A 288 6.75 -14.44 2.19
CA ALA A 288 6.30 -15.64 2.90
C ALA A 288 7.39 -16.18 3.84
N SER A 289 8.64 -16.13 3.41
CA SER A 289 9.83 -16.49 4.17
C SER A 289 10.89 -15.38 4.05
N PHE A 290 11.79 -15.31 5.02
CA PHE A 290 13.02 -14.51 4.93
C PHE A 290 14.22 -15.34 4.47
N GLU A 291 14.00 -16.52 3.96
CA GLU A 291 15.04 -17.33 3.34
C GLU A 291 15.75 -16.56 2.22
N GLY A 292 17.06 -16.65 2.15
CA GLY A 292 17.87 -15.86 1.21
C GLY A 292 18.00 -14.35 1.54
N TRP A 293 17.35 -13.86 2.60
CA TRP A 293 17.50 -12.46 3.03
C TRP A 293 18.75 -12.22 3.90
N GLY A 294 19.52 -13.28 4.18
CA GLY A 294 20.73 -13.23 5.00
C GLY A 294 20.44 -13.15 6.50
N PRO A 295 21.45 -12.88 7.33
CA PRO A 295 21.29 -12.85 8.77
C PRO A 295 20.35 -11.74 9.22
N ARG A 296 19.71 -11.91 10.39
CA ARG A 296 18.71 -11.00 10.95
C ARG A 296 19.11 -9.52 10.92
N LYS A 297 20.39 -9.22 11.19
CA LYS A 297 20.95 -7.86 11.09
C LYS A 297 20.78 -7.21 9.71
N LYS A 298 20.70 -8.03 8.63
CA LYS A 298 20.46 -7.57 7.25
C LYS A 298 18.96 -7.55 6.91
N ILE A 299 18.13 -8.41 7.52
CA ILE A 299 16.68 -8.51 7.26
C ILE A 299 15.98 -7.24 7.75
N VAL A 300 16.25 -6.76 8.95
CA VAL A 300 15.58 -5.59 9.55
C VAL A 300 15.69 -4.34 8.67
N PRO A 301 16.89 -3.91 8.22
CA PRO A 301 17.01 -2.76 7.30
C PRO A 301 16.26 -2.97 5.98
N ARG A 302 16.25 -4.21 5.46
CA ARG A 302 15.53 -4.53 4.21
C ARG A 302 14.02 -4.41 4.39
N VAL A 303 13.45 -4.87 5.51
CA VAL A 303 12.03 -4.70 5.82
C VAL A 303 11.70 -3.22 6.08
N GLN A 304 12.59 -2.47 6.74
CA GLN A 304 12.43 -1.02 6.88
C GLN A 304 12.38 -0.32 5.51
N ALA A 305 13.27 -0.68 4.59
CA ALA A 305 13.28 -0.15 3.23
C ALA A 305 12.04 -0.58 2.42
N LEU A 306 11.56 -1.83 2.61
CA LEU A 306 10.32 -2.34 1.97
C LEU A 306 9.12 -1.45 2.30
N PHE A 307 9.07 -0.89 3.51
CA PHE A 307 8.01 0.03 3.95
C PHE A 307 8.41 1.51 3.84
N GLY A 308 9.60 1.81 3.29
CA GLY A 308 10.10 3.17 3.10
C GLY A 308 10.38 3.92 4.39
N LEU A 309 10.85 3.20 5.43
CA LEU A 309 11.28 3.73 6.72
C LEU A 309 12.81 3.92 6.80
N ASP A 310 13.54 3.59 5.73
CA ASP A 310 14.97 3.79 5.61
C ASP A 310 15.29 5.29 5.59
N PRO A 311 16.36 5.73 6.30
CA PRO A 311 16.74 7.12 6.32
C PRO A 311 17.34 7.55 4.98
N ARG A 312 17.00 8.75 4.52
CA ARG A 312 17.65 9.45 3.41
C ARG A 312 18.55 10.54 4.00
N LEU A 313 19.82 10.33 3.87
CA LEU A 313 20.83 11.34 4.14
C LEU A 313 21.08 12.14 2.85
N ARG A 314 21.09 13.45 2.96
CA ARG A 314 21.60 14.36 1.93
C ARG A 314 22.68 15.20 2.56
N GLN A 315 23.91 14.91 2.21
CA GLN A 315 25.08 15.64 2.67
C GLN A 315 25.89 16.06 1.44
N SER A 316 26.33 17.29 1.41
CA SER A 316 27.20 17.82 0.37
C SER A 316 28.21 18.78 1.03
N GLY A 317 29.46 18.41 1.08
CA GLY A 317 30.50 19.16 1.76
C GLY A 317 30.15 19.41 3.24
N LYS A 318 30.18 20.67 3.65
CA LYS A 318 29.83 21.11 5.03
C LYS A 318 28.31 21.14 5.29
N TRP A 319 27.45 20.98 4.26
CA TRP A 319 26.01 21.03 4.42
C TRP A 319 25.43 19.67 4.82
N THR A 320 24.76 19.63 5.96
CA THR A 320 24.05 18.45 6.47
C THR A 320 22.54 18.70 6.45
N GLY A 321 21.86 18.11 5.48
CA GLY A 321 20.41 18.25 5.35
C GLY A 321 19.64 17.45 6.40
N LYS A 322 18.36 17.79 6.58
CA LYS A 322 17.45 17.06 7.49
C LYS A 322 17.29 15.61 7.05
N VAL A 323 17.53 14.68 7.95
CA VAL A 323 17.29 13.26 7.73
C VAL A 323 15.77 13.03 7.64
N LYS A 324 15.31 12.43 6.55
CA LYS A 324 13.91 12.04 6.32
C LYS A 324 13.85 10.57 5.95
N ILE A 325 12.71 9.91 6.19
CA ILE A 325 12.47 8.56 5.65
C ILE A 325 12.29 8.61 4.13
N SER A 326 12.66 7.52 3.46
CA SER A 326 12.64 7.45 1.98
C SER A 326 11.23 7.55 1.41
N LYS A 327 10.23 7.00 2.10
CA LYS A 327 8.82 6.83 1.64
C LYS A 327 8.68 6.05 0.32
N ARG A 328 9.75 5.44 -0.19
CA ARG A 328 9.81 4.75 -1.49
C ARG A 328 9.20 3.35 -1.46
N GLY A 329 8.94 2.82 -0.26
CA GLY A 329 8.37 1.49 -0.08
C GLY A 329 6.84 1.49 -0.06
N ILE A 330 6.29 0.35 0.34
CA ILE A 330 4.85 0.05 0.36
C ILE A 330 4.12 0.95 1.38
N GLY A 331 3.34 1.90 0.88
CA GLY A 331 2.62 2.87 1.70
C GLY A 331 1.60 2.24 2.64
N ALA A 332 0.91 1.18 2.20
CA ALA A 332 -0.04 0.44 3.03
C ALA A 332 0.63 -0.12 4.31
N GLY A 333 1.77 -0.79 4.16
CA GLY A 333 2.51 -1.33 5.29
C GLY A 333 3.04 -0.23 6.21
N ARG A 334 3.50 0.89 5.65
CA ARG A 334 3.92 2.05 6.46
C ARG A 334 2.77 2.63 7.29
N THR A 335 1.57 2.73 6.72
CA THR A 335 0.38 3.19 7.45
C THR A 335 0.00 2.20 8.55
N ALA A 336 0.00 0.89 8.28
CA ALA A 336 -0.28 -0.13 9.27
C ALA A 336 0.76 -0.13 10.42
N LEU A 337 2.05 0.05 10.09
CA LEU A 337 3.12 0.19 11.10
C LEU A 337 2.93 1.45 11.95
N PHE A 338 2.49 2.55 11.35
CA PHE A 338 2.18 3.77 12.13
C PHE A 338 1.05 3.53 13.11
N GLN A 339 -0.04 2.88 12.67
CA GLN A 339 -1.17 2.53 13.54
C GLN A 339 -0.74 1.59 14.67
N ALA A 340 0.01 0.52 14.34
CA ALA A 340 0.54 -0.40 15.34
C ALA A 340 1.47 0.31 16.34
N ALA A 341 2.35 1.20 15.87
CA ALA A 341 3.23 1.98 16.71
C ALA A 341 2.44 2.92 17.62
N PHE A 342 1.42 3.59 17.10
CA PHE A 342 0.57 4.49 17.89
C PHE A 342 -0.19 3.72 18.98
N CYS A 343 -0.85 2.61 18.62
CA CYS A 343 -1.55 1.76 19.58
C CYS A 343 -0.60 1.17 20.64
N SER A 344 0.65 0.85 20.27
CA SER A 344 1.60 0.27 21.22
C SER A 344 1.97 1.24 22.37
N LEU A 345 1.82 2.55 22.18
CA LEU A 345 2.08 3.53 23.26
C LEU A 345 1.12 3.39 24.43
N SER A 346 -0.09 2.85 24.21
CA SER A 346 -1.09 2.63 25.26
C SER A 346 -1.05 1.22 25.84
N HIS A 347 -0.39 0.26 25.17
CA HIS A 347 -0.44 -1.17 25.53
C HIS A 347 0.94 -1.79 25.82
N ASP A 348 2.01 -1.00 25.73
CA ASP A 348 3.38 -1.45 25.93
C ASP A 348 4.21 -0.38 26.64
N GLU A 349 4.45 -0.58 27.93
CA GLU A 349 5.20 0.35 28.78
C GLU A 349 6.62 0.63 28.22
N GLU A 350 7.30 -0.38 27.65
CA GLU A 350 8.63 -0.21 27.04
C GLU A 350 8.58 0.71 25.83
N MET A 351 7.52 0.61 25.01
CA MET A 351 7.35 1.51 23.88
C MET A 351 6.94 2.92 24.29
N ALA A 352 6.08 3.04 25.30
CA ALA A 352 5.72 4.34 25.88
C ALA A 352 6.94 5.05 26.47
N ALA A 353 7.74 4.37 27.27
CA ALA A 353 8.98 4.91 27.85
C ALA A 353 9.99 5.28 26.76
N TYR A 354 10.15 4.43 25.73
CA TYR A 354 11.02 4.73 24.58
C TYR A 354 10.55 5.98 23.82
N TYR A 355 9.25 6.10 23.57
CA TYR A 355 8.68 7.30 22.93
C TYR A 355 8.90 8.56 23.78
N ALA A 356 8.64 8.49 25.10
CA ALA A 356 8.85 9.61 26.02
C ALA A 356 10.31 10.08 26.00
N LEU A 357 11.27 9.13 26.06
CA LEU A 357 12.70 9.43 25.97
C LEU A 357 13.08 10.12 24.64
N LEU A 358 12.46 9.70 23.53
CA LEU A 358 12.70 10.36 22.23
C LEU A 358 12.14 11.78 22.18
N ARG A 359 11.04 12.06 22.91
CA ARG A 359 10.39 13.37 22.97
C ARG A 359 11.14 14.36 23.85
N THR A 360 11.67 13.90 24.99
CA THR A 360 12.37 14.74 25.95
C THR A 360 13.87 14.87 25.66
N GLY A 361 14.47 13.89 24.98
CA GLY A 361 15.93 13.72 24.90
C GLY A 361 16.48 13.03 26.17
N ASP A 362 17.77 12.82 26.23
CA ASP A 362 18.43 12.12 27.35
C ASP A 362 19.38 13.02 28.17
N GLY A 363 19.44 14.31 27.85
CA GLY A 363 20.37 15.24 28.48
C GLY A 363 21.86 14.97 28.24
N ARG A 364 22.20 13.85 27.56
CA ARG A 364 23.55 13.37 27.26
C ARG A 364 23.91 13.48 25.78
N GLY A 365 23.34 14.48 25.08
CA GLY A 365 23.63 14.75 23.67
C GLY A 365 22.56 14.28 22.67
N ARG A 366 21.56 13.52 23.08
CA ARG A 366 20.42 13.19 22.23
C ARG A 366 19.42 14.35 22.25
N ARG A 367 19.23 15.01 21.09
CA ARG A 367 18.21 16.06 20.96
C ARG A 367 16.80 15.49 21.08
N SER A 368 15.88 16.30 21.61
CA SER A 368 14.44 16.03 21.56
C SER A 368 13.96 15.92 20.11
N LYS A 369 13.04 14.99 19.86
CA LYS A 369 12.44 14.74 18.54
C LYS A 369 11.01 15.26 18.49
N THR A 370 10.58 15.71 17.33
CA THR A 370 9.17 16.00 17.08
C THR A 370 8.34 14.71 17.20
N HIS A 371 7.02 14.85 17.39
CA HIS A 371 6.11 13.68 17.43
C HIS A 371 6.31 12.76 16.22
N LYS A 372 6.36 13.32 15.00
CA LYS A 372 6.52 12.52 13.78
C LYS A 372 7.87 11.79 13.71
N GLU A 373 8.95 12.42 14.13
CA GLU A 373 10.28 11.79 14.19
C GLU A 373 10.31 10.65 15.22
N ALA A 374 9.78 10.89 16.43
CA ALA A 374 9.70 9.87 17.47
C ALA A 374 8.84 8.67 17.03
N MET A 375 7.69 8.91 16.40
CA MET A 375 6.85 7.84 15.87
C MET A 375 7.55 6.99 14.80
N VAL A 376 8.38 7.58 13.94
CA VAL A 376 9.17 6.82 12.97
C VAL A 376 10.15 5.87 13.68
N ASP A 377 10.77 6.31 14.76
CA ASP A 377 11.68 5.43 15.51
C ASP A 377 10.93 4.30 16.25
N VAL A 378 9.74 4.59 16.78
CA VAL A 378 8.84 3.55 17.35
C VAL A 378 8.46 2.54 16.26
N MET A 379 8.06 3.00 15.06
CA MET A 379 7.77 2.11 13.92
C MET A 379 8.98 1.23 13.57
N ARG A 380 10.19 1.79 13.54
CA ARG A 380 11.43 1.04 13.27
C ARG A 380 11.73 0.01 14.37
N LYS A 381 11.42 0.31 15.63
CA LYS A 381 11.53 -0.63 16.74
C LYS A 381 10.48 -1.75 16.60
N GLN A 382 9.24 -1.43 16.20
CA GLN A 382 8.21 -2.43 15.88
C GLN A 382 8.64 -3.36 14.73
N VAL A 383 9.29 -2.84 13.69
CA VAL A 383 9.84 -3.67 12.60
C VAL A 383 10.89 -4.67 13.14
N ARG A 384 11.76 -4.26 14.08
CA ARG A 384 12.74 -5.17 14.69
C ARG A 384 12.04 -6.32 15.43
N ARG A 385 11.02 -6.00 16.24
CA ARG A 385 10.22 -7.01 16.97
C ARG A 385 9.46 -7.93 16.01
N LEU A 386 8.85 -7.36 14.97
CA LEU A 386 8.14 -8.10 13.94
C LEU A 386 9.05 -9.11 13.22
N VAL A 387 10.23 -8.69 12.79
CA VAL A 387 11.22 -9.58 12.17
C VAL A 387 11.69 -10.65 13.15
N ALA A 388 11.85 -10.29 14.43
CA ALA A 388 12.23 -11.25 15.48
C ALA A 388 11.21 -12.38 15.64
N VAL A 389 9.95 -12.01 15.78
CA VAL A 389 8.83 -12.96 15.94
C VAL A 389 8.72 -13.87 14.71
N LEU A 390 8.79 -13.29 13.51
CA LEU A 390 8.65 -14.06 12.27
C LEU A 390 9.85 -14.96 11.97
N CYS A 391 11.09 -14.55 12.31
CA CYS A 391 12.26 -15.40 12.14
C CYS A 391 12.32 -16.52 13.17
N ALA A 392 11.85 -16.28 14.41
CA ALA A 392 11.80 -17.29 15.45
C ALA A 392 10.61 -18.24 15.29
N ASN A 393 9.61 -17.85 14.49
CA ASN A 393 8.31 -18.53 14.37
C ASN A 393 7.64 -18.76 15.74
N GLN A 394 7.76 -17.80 16.65
CA GLN A 394 7.24 -17.89 18.02
C GLN A 394 6.51 -16.58 18.37
N PRO A 395 5.39 -16.66 19.14
CA PRO A 395 4.70 -15.47 19.63
C PRO A 395 5.60 -14.56 20.47
N TYR A 396 5.30 -13.28 20.47
CA TYR A 396 6.03 -12.30 21.26
C TYR A 396 5.87 -12.55 22.76
N GLY A 397 6.98 -12.77 23.46
CA GLY A 397 7.05 -12.88 24.91
C GLY A 397 8.07 -11.90 25.50
N LYS A 398 7.71 -11.20 26.58
CA LYS A 398 8.56 -10.14 27.17
C LYS A 398 9.99 -10.61 27.53
N LYS A 399 10.21 -11.90 27.77
CA LYS A 399 11.52 -12.47 28.20
C LYS A 399 12.36 -13.05 27.07
N SER A 400 11.78 -13.55 25.99
CA SER A 400 12.50 -14.31 24.94
C SER A 400 13.16 -13.43 23.85
N HIS A 401 12.81 -12.14 23.77
CA HIS A 401 13.28 -11.27 22.68
C HIS A 401 14.27 -10.20 23.10
N LYS A 402 14.72 -10.17 24.38
CA LYS A 402 15.79 -9.26 24.84
C LYS A 402 17.19 -9.68 24.39
N ALA A 403 17.41 -10.93 24.00
CA ALA A 403 18.72 -11.52 23.71
C ALA A 403 19.04 -11.62 22.21
N ALA A 404 18.38 -10.85 21.33
CA ALA A 404 18.63 -10.99 19.90
C ALA A 404 18.75 -9.62 19.19
#